data_f49ff525494a9515a96b4aec6e70b1c7
#
_entry.id   f49ff525494a9515a96b4aec6e70b1c7
#
_cell.length_a   1.000
_cell.length_b   1.000
_cell.length_c   1.000
_cell.angle_alpha   90.00
_cell.angle_beta   90.00
_cell.angle_gamma   90.00
#
_symmetry.space_group_name_H-M   'P 1'
#
loop_
_entity.id
_entity.type
_entity.pdbx_description
1 polymer ?
#
loop_
_entity_poly.entity_id
_entity_poly.type
_entity_poly.pdbx_seq_one_letter_code
_entity_poly.pdbx_strand_id
1 'polypeptide(L)'
;MAKASRTNVEGHIWVMCPGCKCYHVFDQRWLFNGDFESPTFTPSMLVNGSPDMEKYLNEHVRRCHSFVTNGMIQFLSDCTHELAGKTIELPDLE
;
A
#
# COMPACT_ATOMS: atom_id res chain seq x y z
N MET A 1 -0.83 10.40 -15.01
CA MET A 1 -0.84 8.92 -15.04
C MET A 1 -1.51 8.39 -13.80
N ALA A 2 -2.26 7.32 -13.92
CA ALA A 2 -2.95 6.74 -12.77
C ALA A 2 -1.97 6.08 -11.81
N LYS A 3 -2.24 6.21 -10.50
CA LYS A 3 -1.47 5.57 -9.44
C LYS A 3 -2.26 4.43 -8.79
N ALA A 4 -3.54 4.31 -9.10
CA ALA A 4 -4.41 3.24 -8.66
C ALA A 4 -5.24 2.74 -9.82
N SER A 5 -5.67 1.50 -9.78
CA SER A 5 -6.47 0.92 -10.84
C SER A 5 -7.42 -0.14 -10.28
N ARG A 6 -8.49 -0.41 -11.02
CA ARG A 6 -9.41 -1.49 -10.68
C ARG A 6 -8.77 -2.81 -11.03
N THR A 7 -9.10 -3.83 -10.24
CA THR A 7 -8.73 -5.21 -10.58
C THR A 7 -9.89 -5.85 -11.36
N ASN A 8 -9.76 -7.11 -11.70
CA ASN A 8 -10.86 -7.87 -12.31
C ASN A 8 -11.88 -8.34 -11.27
N VAL A 9 -11.68 -8.01 -9.99
CA VAL A 9 -12.64 -8.30 -8.92
C VAL A 9 -13.34 -6.99 -8.57
N GLU A 10 -14.67 -6.97 -8.65
CA GLU A 10 -15.45 -5.78 -8.38
C GLU A 10 -15.18 -5.27 -6.95
N GLY A 11 -14.99 -3.96 -6.82
CA GLY A 11 -14.74 -3.32 -5.54
C GLY A 11 -13.29 -3.39 -5.07
N HIS A 12 -12.41 -4.03 -5.84
CA HIS A 12 -10.99 -4.12 -5.50
C HIS A 12 -10.18 -3.11 -6.32
N ILE A 13 -9.30 -2.36 -5.66
CA ILE A 13 -8.45 -1.35 -6.27
C ILE A 13 -7.02 -1.62 -5.83
N TRP A 14 -6.08 -1.51 -6.73
CA TRP A 14 -4.68 -1.80 -6.41
C TRP A 14 -3.78 -0.60 -6.67
N VAL A 15 -2.70 -0.54 -5.89
CA VAL A 15 -1.61 0.40 -6.06
C VAL A 15 -0.30 -0.40 -6.05
N MET A 16 0.75 0.16 -6.62
CA MET A 16 2.07 -0.46 -6.57
C MET A 16 2.83 0.11 -5.38
N CYS A 17 3.22 -0.76 -4.44
CA CYS A 17 3.99 -0.35 -3.28
C CYS A 17 5.47 -0.29 -3.63
N PRO A 18 6.10 0.89 -3.57
CA PRO A 18 7.52 1.00 -3.91
C PRO A 18 8.44 0.37 -2.86
N GLY A 19 7.97 0.20 -1.63
CA GLY A 19 8.75 -0.43 -0.58
C GLY A 19 8.77 -1.95 -0.71
N CYS A 20 7.59 -2.55 -0.88
CA CYS A 20 7.46 -4.01 -1.04
C CYS A 20 7.78 -4.47 -2.45
N LYS A 21 7.77 -3.54 -3.42
CA LYS A 21 7.99 -3.81 -4.84
C LYS A 21 6.96 -4.78 -5.40
N CYS A 22 5.75 -4.72 -4.85
CA CYS A 22 4.61 -5.49 -5.29
C CYS A 22 3.35 -4.65 -5.09
N TYR A 23 2.24 -5.08 -5.66
CA TYR A 23 1.00 -4.33 -5.51
C TYR A 23 0.27 -4.73 -4.23
N HIS A 24 -0.49 -3.77 -3.69
CA HIS A 24 -1.41 -3.99 -2.58
C HIS A 24 -2.83 -3.74 -3.07
N VAL A 25 -3.77 -4.53 -2.59
CA VAL A 25 -5.17 -4.45 -3.00
C VAL A 25 -6.01 -3.94 -1.84
N PHE A 26 -6.81 -2.91 -2.12
CA PHE A 26 -7.80 -2.36 -1.18
C PHE A 26 -9.18 -2.85 -1.61
N ASP A 27 -9.94 -3.39 -0.66
CA ASP A 27 -11.30 -3.85 -0.92
C ASP A 27 -12.32 -2.90 -0.27
N GLN A 28 -13.56 -3.35 -0.06
CA GLN A 28 -14.62 -2.50 0.47
C GLN A 28 -14.44 -2.08 1.92
N ARG A 29 -13.45 -2.63 2.64
CA ARG A 29 -13.12 -2.22 4.01
C ARG A 29 -12.47 -0.85 4.06
N TRP A 30 -11.98 -0.36 2.94
CA TRP A 30 -11.37 0.96 2.85
C TRP A 30 -12.31 1.93 2.16
N LEU A 31 -12.27 3.19 2.62
CA LEU A 31 -12.90 4.29 1.91
C LEU A 31 -11.91 4.79 0.86
N PHE A 32 -12.39 4.95 -0.36
CA PHE A 32 -11.59 5.43 -1.48
C PHE A 32 -12.18 6.76 -1.95
N ASN A 33 -11.31 7.74 -2.22
CA ASN A 33 -11.76 9.08 -2.65
C ASN A 33 -12.25 9.12 -4.10
N GLY A 34 -12.11 8.05 -4.86
CA GLY A 34 -12.56 7.98 -6.24
C GLY A 34 -11.58 8.52 -7.26
N ASP A 35 -10.43 9.01 -6.83
CA ASP A 35 -9.45 9.62 -7.70
C ASP A 35 -8.28 8.65 -7.95
N PHE A 36 -8.22 8.09 -9.16
CA PHE A 36 -7.18 7.12 -9.51
C PHE A 36 -5.81 7.76 -9.73
N GLU A 37 -5.75 9.06 -9.95
CA GLU A 37 -4.49 9.76 -10.17
C GLU A 37 -3.88 10.29 -8.88
N SER A 38 -4.72 10.59 -7.88
CA SER A 38 -4.27 11.01 -6.54
C SER A 38 -5.11 10.28 -5.50
N PRO A 39 -4.93 8.96 -5.38
CA PRO A 39 -5.81 8.17 -4.52
C PRO A 39 -5.58 8.44 -3.04
N THR A 40 -6.68 8.35 -2.27
CA THR A 40 -6.66 8.34 -0.82
C THR A 40 -7.48 7.16 -0.36
N PHE A 41 -6.90 6.35 0.51
CA PHE A 41 -7.57 5.21 1.13
C PHE A 41 -7.54 5.37 2.64
N THR A 42 -8.66 5.06 3.28
CA THR A 42 -8.81 5.16 4.74
C THR A 42 -9.46 3.88 5.24
N PRO A 43 -8.96 3.24 6.27
CA PRO A 43 -7.79 3.58 7.11
C PRO A 43 -6.47 3.12 6.50
N SER A 44 -5.43 3.00 7.33
CA SER A 44 -4.12 2.52 6.88
C SER A 44 -4.18 1.06 6.44
N MET A 45 -3.22 0.66 5.60
CA MET A 45 -3.04 -0.71 5.14
C MET A 45 -1.92 -1.35 5.96
N LEU A 46 -2.19 -2.53 6.53
CA LEU A 46 -1.18 -3.30 7.25
C LEU A 46 -1.05 -4.67 6.58
N VAL A 47 0.12 -4.94 6.05
CA VAL A 47 0.45 -6.19 5.36
C VAL A 47 1.43 -6.96 6.22
N ASN A 48 1.13 -8.25 6.46
CA ASN A 48 1.97 -9.13 7.29
C ASN A 48 2.19 -8.56 8.70
N GLY A 49 1.14 -7.97 9.28
CA GLY A 49 1.22 -7.29 10.57
C GLY A 49 1.00 -8.18 11.78
N SER A 50 0.58 -9.42 11.59
CA SER A 50 0.35 -10.34 12.70
C SER A 50 1.66 -10.63 13.45
N PRO A 51 1.64 -10.71 14.79
CA PRO A 51 2.84 -11.11 15.55
C PRO A 51 3.42 -12.43 15.09
N ASP A 52 2.59 -13.35 14.61
CA ASP A 52 3.04 -14.65 14.10
C ASP A 52 3.90 -14.53 12.84
N MET A 53 3.78 -13.42 12.11
CA MET A 53 4.56 -13.20 10.90
C MET A 53 6.00 -12.79 11.18
N GLU A 54 6.30 -12.39 12.42
CA GLU A 54 7.64 -11.89 12.77
C GLU A 54 8.75 -12.86 12.35
N LYS A 55 8.52 -14.15 12.58
CA LYS A 55 9.50 -15.19 12.27
C LYS A 55 9.63 -15.50 10.77
N TYR A 56 8.68 -15.02 9.96
CA TYR A 56 8.70 -15.27 8.52
C TYR A 56 9.19 -14.06 7.71
N LEU A 57 9.41 -12.91 8.36
CA LEU A 57 9.84 -11.71 7.67
C LEU A 57 11.28 -11.84 7.21
N ASN A 58 11.53 -11.45 5.96
CA ASN A 58 12.85 -11.48 5.35
C ASN A 58 12.87 -10.49 4.19
N GLU A 59 13.87 -10.57 3.31
CA GLU A 59 13.99 -9.64 2.19
C GLU A 59 12.89 -9.80 1.14
N HIS A 60 12.14 -10.90 1.18
CA HIS A 60 11.04 -11.16 0.22
C HIS A 60 9.67 -11.06 0.87
N VAL A 61 9.57 -11.39 2.17
CA VAL A 61 8.32 -11.31 2.92
C VAL A 61 8.43 -10.15 3.89
N ARG A 62 7.77 -9.04 3.57
CA ARG A 62 7.95 -7.79 4.29
C ARG A 62 6.67 -7.36 4.99
N ARG A 63 6.84 -6.75 6.16
CA ARG A 63 5.75 -6.04 6.82
C ARG A 63 5.67 -4.65 6.20
N CYS A 64 4.45 -4.23 5.83
CA CYS A 64 4.22 -2.91 5.29
C CYS A 64 3.01 -2.30 5.98
N HIS A 65 3.20 -1.17 6.63
CA HIS A 65 2.15 -0.42 7.29
C HIS A 65 2.18 0.99 6.74
N SER A 66 1.11 1.40 6.06
CA SER A 66 1.14 2.64 5.30
C SER A 66 -0.21 3.34 5.26
N PHE A 67 -0.15 4.66 5.07
CA PHE A 67 -1.29 5.48 4.70
C PHE A 67 -1.12 5.94 3.27
N VAL A 68 -2.20 5.91 2.50
CA VAL A 68 -2.19 6.46 1.13
C VAL A 68 -3.11 7.67 1.13
N THR A 69 -2.53 8.84 0.85
CA THR A 69 -3.25 10.12 0.87
C THR A 69 -2.79 10.98 -0.30
N ASN A 70 -3.75 11.40 -1.12
CA ASN A 70 -3.49 12.32 -2.25
C ASN A 70 -2.35 11.83 -3.16
N GLY A 71 -2.31 10.52 -3.43
CA GLY A 71 -1.30 9.94 -4.30
C GLY A 71 0.05 9.71 -3.65
N MET A 72 0.18 10.02 -2.36
CA MET A 72 1.41 9.79 -1.60
C MET A 72 1.24 8.58 -0.70
N ILE A 73 2.29 7.81 -0.51
CA ILE A 73 2.30 6.71 0.44
C ILE A 73 3.24 7.05 1.59
N GLN A 74 2.71 7.02 2.80
CA GLN A 74 3.46 7.26 4.03
C GLN A 74 3.69 5.93 4.72
N PHE A 75 4.94 5.51 4.78
CA PHE A 75 5.32 4.28 5.46
C PHE A 75 5.58 4.56 6.93
N LEU A 76 4.97 3.77 7.80
CA LEU A 76 5.20 3.88 9.23
C LEU A 76 6.49 3.15 9.60
N SER A 77 7.00 3.43 10.81
CA SER A 77 8.31 2.94 11.21
C SER A 77 8.39 1.43 11.44
N ASP A 78 7.24 0.76 11.55
CA ASP A 78 7.18 -0.69 11.73
C ASP A 78 7.28 -1.48 10.42
N CYS A 79 7.38 -0.80 9.27
CA CYS A 79 7.69 -1.46 8.01
C CYS A 79 9.07 -2.11 8.08
N THR A 80 9.23 -3.25 7.40
CA THR A 80 10.51 -3.96 7.38
C THR A 80 11.30 -3.74 6.09
N HIS A 81 10.83 -2.87 5.20
CA HIS A 81 11.59 -2.49 4.00
C HIS A 81 12.30 -1.15 4.20
N GLU A 82 13.15 -0.80 3.25
CA GLU A 82 14.04 0.35 3.37
C GLU A 82 13.34 1.72 3.39
N LEU A 83 12.06 1.77 3.01
CA LEU A 83 11.30 3.02 2.99
C LEU A 83 10.54 3.28 4.29
N ALA A 84 10.75 2.48 5.32
CA ALA A 84 10.11 2.68 6.63
C ALA A 84 10.36 4.12 7.13
N GLY A 85 9.30 4.78 7.58
CA GLY A 85 9.35 6.13 8.08
C GLY A 85 9.36 7.22 7.02
N LYS A 86 9.27 6.86 5.74
CA LYS A 86 9.32 7.83 4.63
C LYS A 86 7.96 8.00 4.00
N THR A 87 7.74 9.19 3.43
CA THR A 87 6.56 9.50 2.62
C THR A 87 7.03 9.83 1.22
N ILE A 88 6.53 9.09 0.23
CA ILE A 88 6.93 9.30 -1.17
C ILE A 88 5.70 9.22 -2.06
N GLU A 89 5.83 9.71 -3.27
CA GLU A 89 4.79 9.62 -4.27
C GLU A 89 4.62 8.17 -4.73
N LEU A 90 3.37 7.70 -4.87
CA LEU A 90 3.11 6.39 -5.46
C LEU A 90 3.57 6.39 -6.92
N PRO A 91 4.13 5.27 -7.38
CA PRO A 91 4.50 5.17 -8.80
C PRO A 91 3.27 5.14 -9.70
N ASP A 92 3.43 5.64 -10.91
CA ASP A 92 2.39 5.54 -11.93
C ASP A 92 2.28 4.09 -12.41
N LEU A 93 1.04 3.68 -12.72
CA LEU A 93 0.77 2.32 -13.19
C LEU A 93 0.81 2.31 -14.71
N GLU A 94 1.95 2.09 -15.24
CA GLU A 94 2.17 2.09 -16.69
C GLU A 94 2.59 0.74 -17.17
#